data_6ba9b959e09e47e9ff0edb8afb9217f4
#
_entry.id   6ba9b959e09e47e9ff0edb8afb9217f4
#
_cell.length_a   1.000
_cell.length_b   1.000
_cell.length_c   1.000
_cell.angle_alpha   90.00
_cell.angle_beta   90.00
_cell.angle_gamma   90.00
#
_symmetry.space_group_name_H-M   'P 1'
#
loop_
_entity.id
_entity.type
_entity.pdbx_description
1 polymer ?
#
loop_
_entity_poly.entity_id
_entity_poly.type
_entity_poly.pdbx_seq_one_letter_code
_entity_poly.pdbx_strand_id
1 'polypeptide(L)'
;MIADDDVLLREGVATLLERSGFEILGRAGDGEQLVSQVRALKPDLVVVDIRMPPTNTTEGLDAARVIRDEFPETGILVLSAHVDVEHAIELLASGERIGYLLKSRVTDVDEFIETVERIARGGSVVDPVLVMELVSARRENDPLALLTSREREVLTLMAEGRSNA
;
A
#
# COMPACT_ATOMS: atom_id res chain seq x y z
N MET A 1 9.29 7.84 10.51
CA MET A 1 9.72 8.87 9.52
C MET A 1 8.60 9.11 8.52
N ILE A 2 8.60 10.27 7.83
CA ILE A 2 7.56 10.64 6.86
C ILE A 2 8.21 11.16 5.59
N ALA A 3 7.74 10.69 4.43
CA ALA A 3 8.16 11.15 3.11
C ALA A 3 6.94 11.53 2.27
N ASP A 4 6.86 12.76 1.88
CA ASP A 4 5.83 13.32 1.00
C ASP A 4 6.39 14.64 0.43
N ASP A 5 6.17 14.92 -0.84
CA ASP A 5 6.60 16.17 -1.47
C ASP A 5 5.67 17.34 -1.12
N ASP A 6 4.42 17.04 -0.75
CA ASP A 6 3.51 18.03 -0.16
C ASP A 6 3.94 18.36 1.28
N VAL A 7 4.57 19.52 1.43
CA VAL A 7 5.07 20.01 2.72
C VAL A 7 3.96 20.12 3.76
N LEU A 8 2.75 20.57 3.36
CA LEU A 8 1.65 20.75 4.30
C LEU A 8 1.15 19.42 4.84
N LEU A 9 0.97 18.44 3.97
CA LEU A 9 0.55 17.10 4.36
C LEU A 9 1.63 16.43 5.23
N ARG A 10 2.89 16.50 4.81
CA ARG A 10 4.03 15.95 5.56
C ARG A 10 4.10 16.48 6.98
N GLU A 11 4.05 17.82 7.15
CA GLU A 11 4.08 18.45 8.49
C GLU A 11 2.81 18.20 9.28
N GLY A 12 1.66 18.12 8.62
CA GLY A 12 0.38 17.75 9.25
C GLY A 12 0.41 16.35 9.83
N VAL A 13 0.86 15.36 9.04
CA VAL A 13 1.01 13.96 9.49
C VAL A 13 2.05 13.86 10.59
N ALA A 14 3.19 14.56 10.48
CA ALA A 14 4.21 14.60 11.53
C ALA A 14 3.63 15.09 12.86
N THR A 15 2.95 16.24 12.84
CA THR A 15 2.33 16.82 14.03
C THR A 15 1.28 15.89 14.65
N LEU A 16 0.50 15.23 13.81
CA LEU A 16 -0.52 14.27 14.25
C LEU A 16 0.12 13.09 14.99
N LEU A 17 1.16 12.49 14.41
CA LEU A 17 1.88 11.37 15.02
C LEU A 17 2.59 11.78 16.31
N GLU A 18 3.24 12.95 16.34
CA GLU A 18 3.89 13.49 17.55
C GLU A 18 2.90 13.67 18.71
N ARG A 19 1.70 14.20 18.43
CA ARG A 19 0.62 14.33 19.43
C ARG A 19 0.10 12.99 19.94
N SER A 20 0.23 11.95 19.14
CA SER A 20 -0.16 10.58 19.50
C SER A 20 0.98 9.77 20.12
N GLY A 21 2.10 10.44 20.48
CA GLY A 21 3.21 9.83 21.22
C GLY A 21 4.30 9.19 20.37
N PHE A 22 4.27 9.38 19.04
CA PHE A 22 5.35 8.89 18.16
C PHE A 22 6.49 9.91 18.08
N GLU A 23 7.71 9.42 18.01
CA GLU A 23 8.90 10.22 17.74
C GLU A 23 9.14 10.33 16.23
N ILE A 24 9.22 11.53 15.69
CA ILE A 24 9.49 11.78 14.28
C ILE A 24 11.00 11.95 14.06
N LEU A 25 11.67 10.88 13.66
CA LEU A 25 13.11 10.87 13.44
C LEU A 25 13.56 11.64 12.20
N GLY A 26 12.69 11.77 11.19
CA GLY A 26 13.06 12.47 9.97
C GLY A 26 11.87 12.74 9.04
N ARG A 27 12.10 13.68 8.12
CA ARG A 27 11.17 14.11 7.07
C ARG A 27 11.91 14.15 5.76
N ALA A 28 11.31 13.62 4.69
CA ALA A 28 11.89 13.60 3.34
C ALA A 28 10.91 14.18 2.32
N GLY A 29 11.41 14.81 1.28
CA GLY A 29 10.60 15.32 0.17
C GLY A 29 10.70 14.48 -1.10
N ASP A 30 11.54 13.44 -1.09
CA ASP A 30 11.74 12.52 -2.20
C ASP A 30 12.22 11.15 -1.72
N GLY A 31 12.23 10.17 -2.63
CA GLY A 31 12.60 8.80 -2.31
C GLY A 31 14.07 8.61 -1.96
N GLU A 32 14.98 9.38 -2.56
CA GLU A 32 16.42 9.29 -2.30
C GLU A 32 16.76 9.80 -0.89
N GLN A 33 16.19 10.94 -0.51
CA GLN A 33 16.31 11.47 0.85
C GLN A 33 15.74 10.48 1.87
N LEU A 34 14.58 9.87 1.58
CA LEU A 34 13.97 8.88 2.47
C LEU A 34 14.92 7.71 2.72
N VAL A 35 15.42 7.06 1.66
CA VAL A 35 16.32 5.89 1.79
C VAL A 35 17.59 6.28 2.55
N SER A 36 18.18 7.43 2.23
CA SER A 36 19.38 7.94 2.91
C SER A 36 19.15 8.11 4.41
N GLN A 37 18.03 8.73 4.80
CA GLN A 37 17.67 8.95 6.21
C GLN A 37 17.32 7.64 6.92
N VAL A 38 16.65 6.68 6.26
CA VAL A 38 16.35 5.36 6.84
C VAL A 38 17.64 4.61 7.17
N ARG A 39 18.63 4.64 6.28
CA ARG A 39 19.95 4.03 6.52
C ARG A 39 20.66 4.61 7.75
N ALA A 40 20.54 5.92 7.93
CA ALA A 40 21.19 6.63 9.04
C ALA A 40 20.45 6.47 10.37
N LEU A 41 19.12 6.53 10.35
CA LEU A 41 18.30 6.67 11.57
C LEU A 41 17.57 5.39 11.97
N LYS A 42 17.42 4.43 11.05
CA LYS A 42 16.80 3.11 11.26
C LYS A 42 15.46 3.19 11.99
N PRO A 43 14.46 3.87 11.42
CA PRO A 43 13.15 4.04 12.04
C PRO A 43 12.40 2.71 12.15
N ASP A 44 11.50 2.61 13.12
CA ASP A 44 10.60 1.45 13.26
C ASP A 44 9.54 1.44 12.15
N LEU A 45 9.17 2.64 11.63
CA LEU A 45 8.14 2.79 10.60
C LEU A 45 8.42 4.01 9.71
N VAL A 46 8.11 3.85 8.44
CA VAL A 46 8.06 4.94 7.45
C VAL A 46 6.64 5.11 6.92
N VAL A 47 6.19 6.36 6.82
CA VAL A 47 4.99 6.75 6.07
C VAL A 47 5.48 7.41 4.80
N VAL A 48 5.07 6.91 3.63
CA VAL A 48 5.62 7.32 2.34
C VAL A 48 4.52 7.55 1.31
N ASP A 49 4.58 8.71 0.63
CA ASP A 49 3.78 8.95 -0.56
C ASP A 49 4.33 8.17 -1.75
N ILE A 50 3.45 7.68 -2.62
CA ILE A 50 3.84 6.96 -3.84
C ILE A 50 4.57 7.89 -4.81
N ARG A 51 4.02 9.08 -5.03
CA ARG A 51 4.44 10.00 -6.09
C ARG A 51 5.25 11.15 -5.52
N MET A 52 6.55 11.09 -5.71
CA MET A 52 7.48 12.11 -5.26
C MET A 52 8.42 12.53 -6.40
N PRO A 53 9.10 13.68 -6.30
CA PRO A 53 10.13 14.07 -7.28
C PRO A 53 11.21 12.98 -7.44
N PRO A 54 11.86 12.90 -8.63
CA PRO A 54 11.82 13.87 -9.72
C PRO A 54 10.70 13.68 -10.76
N THR A 55 10.13 12.48 -10.91
CA THR A 55 9.16 12.20 -11.99
C THR A 55 7.71 12.21 -11.53
N ASN A 56 7.47 12.15 -10.21
CA ASN A 56 6.16 12.07 -9.57
C ASN A 56 5.33 10.85 -10.06
N THR A 57 6.00 9.71 -10.18
CA THR A 57 5.38 8.44 -10.63
C THR A 57 5.37 7.37 -9.54
N THR A 58 6.52 6.73 -9.29
CA THR A 58 6.65 5.57 -8.39
C THR A 58 7.80 5.68 -7.39
N GLU A 59 8.40 6.86 -7.25
CA GLU A 59 9.61 7.04 -6.44
C GLU A 59 9.45 6.58 -5.00
N GLY A 60 8.26 6.79 -4.43
CA GLY A 60 7.97 6.31 -3.07
C GLY A 60 7.88 4.79 -2.99
N LEU A 61 7.34 4.13 -4.00
CA LEU A 61 7.31 2.66 -4.05
C LEU A 61 8.70 2.07 -4.27
N ASP A 62 9.52 2.71 -5.12
CA ASP A 62 10.89 2.28 -5.35
C ASP A 62 11.71 2.41 -4.07
N ALA A 63 11.55 3.53 -3.35
CA ALA A 63 12.13 3.70 -2.03
C ALA A 63 11.63 2.66 -1.02
N ALA A 64 10.32 2.37 -1.01
CA ALA A 64 9.73 1.36 -0.13
C ALA A 64 10.30 -0.05 -0.41
N ARG A 65 10.55 -0.41 -1.67
CA ARG A 65 11.20 -1.68 -2.04
C ARG A 65 12.63 -1.75 -1.49
N VAL A 66 13.42 -0.70 -1.71
CA VAL A 66 14.79 -0.64 -1.18
C VAL A 66 14.80 -0.76 0.34
N ILE A 67 13.89 -0.05 1.03
CA ILE A 67 13.76 -0.12 2.49
C ILE A 67 13.36 -1.52 2.93
N ARG A 68 12.42 -2.18 2.24
CA ARG A 68 12.02 -3.55 2.55
C ARG A 68 13.17 -4.54 2.44
N ASP A 69 13.98 -4.42 1.39
CA ASP A 69 15.12 -5.32 1.14
C ASP A 69 16.24 -5.11 2.15
N GLU A 70 16.56 -3.87 2.50
CA GLU A 70 17.66 -3.53 3.40
C GLU A 70 17.26 -3.60 4.89
N PHE A 71 16.01 -3.28 5.21
CA PHE A 71 15.49 -3.17 6.58
C PHE A 71 14.14 -3.89 6.73
N PRO A 72 14.10 -5.22 6.71
CA PRO A 72 12.85 -6.00 6.72
C PRO A 72 11.99 -5.76 7.98
N GLU A 73 12.60 -5.33 9.08
CA GLU A 73 11.89 -5.02 10.33
C GLU A 73 11.21 -3.64 10.33
N THR A 74 11.56 -2.75 9.40
CA THR A 74 10.93 -1.44 9.29
C THR A 74 9.53 -1.59 8.72
N GLY A 75 8.52 -1.08 9.44
CA GLY A 75 7.15 -0.98 8.94
C GLY A 75 7.05 0.05 7.81
N ILE A 76 6.25 -0.23 6.81
CA ILE A 76 6.04 0.68 5.67
C ILE A 76 4.55 0.94 5.51
N LEU A 77 4.13 2.19 5.67
CA LEU A 77 2.78 2.65 5.34
C LEU A 77 2.84 3.53 4.10
N VAL A 78 2.30 3.05 3.01
CA VAL A 78 2.17 3.81 1.77
C VAL A 78 0.88 4.62 1.80
N LEU A 79 0.98 5.91 1.53
CA LEU A 79 -0.15 6.80 1.29
C LEU A 79 -0.29 7.09 -0.19
N SER A 80 -1.49 6.98 -0.72
CA SER A 80 -1.79 7.26 -2.13
C SER A 80 -2.95 8.23 -2.29
N ALA A 81 -2.86 9.15 -3.25
CA ALA A 81 -3.97 10.01 -3.61
C ALA A 81 -5.10 9.24 -4.32
N HIS A 82 -4.76 8.16 -5.01
CA HIS A 82 -5.68 7.35 -5.81
C HIS A 82 -5.44 5.86 -5.58
N VAL A 83 -6.47 5.05 -5.86
CA VAL A 83 -6.31 3.59 -5.86
C VAL A 83 -5.47 3.18 -7.06
N ASP A 84 -4.38 2.47 -6.80
CA ASP A 84 -3.50 1.89 -7.79
C ASP A 84 -3.32 0.40 -7.48
N VAL A 85 -4.11 -0.40 -8.17
CA VAL A 85 -4.21 -1.85 -7.92
C VAL A 85 -2.91 -2.58 -8.20
N GLU A 86 -2.22 -2.22 -9.30
CA GLU A 86 -1.00 -2.89 -9.73
C GLU A 86 0.13 -2.69 -8.70
N HIS A 87 0.39 -1.45 -8.33
CA HIS A 87 1.40 -1.12 -7.32
C HIS A 87 1.07 -1.66 -5.93
N ALA A 88 -0.23 -1.67 -5.59
CA ALA A 88 -0.66 -2.23 -4.31
C ALA A 88 -0.44 -3.73 -4.21
N ILE A 89 -0.74 -4.51 -5.27
CA ILE A 89 -0.48 -5.96 -5.31
C ILE A 89 1.01 -6.23 -5.10
N GLU A 90 1.86 -5.53 -5.83
CA GLU A 90 3.30 -5.71 -5.75
C GLU A 90 3.84 -5.41 -4.35
N LEU A 91 3.38 -4.30 -3.75
CA LEU A 91 3.76 -3.93 -2.41
C LEU A 91 3.30 -4.95 -1.36
N LEU A 92 2.04 -5.37 -1.42
CA LEU A 92 1.45 -6.32 -0.46
C LEU A 92 2.07 -7.72 -0.58
N ALA A 93 2.52 -8.11 -1.78
CA ALA A 93 3.24 -9.36 -1.98
C ALA A 93 4.61 -9.40 -1.29
N SER A 94 5.16 -8.24 -0.89
CA SER A 94 6.46 -8.15 -0.22
C SER A 94 6.45 -8.59 1.25
N GLY A 95 5.29 -8.93 1.82
CA GLY A 95 5.20 -9.57 3.14
C GLY A 95 4.46 -8.79 4.22
N GLU A 96 4.94 -8.93 5.44
CA GLU A 96 4.36 -8.33 6.66
C GLU A 96 4.84 -6.89 6.90
N ARG A 97 4.28 -6.21 7.90
CA ARG A 97 4.62 -4.83 8.30
C ARG A 97 4.42 -3.83 7.18
N ILE A 98 3.36 -4.01 6.39
CA ILE A 98 3.09 -3.16 5.26
C ILE A 98 1.66 -2.65 5.30
N GLY A 99 1.46 -1.40 4.92
CA GLY A 99 0.15 -0.78 4.81
C GLY A 99 0.01 -0.01 3.52
N TYR A 100 -1.20 0.00 3.00
CA TYR A 100 -1.61 0.84 1.89
C TYR A 100 -2.91 1.56 2.27
N LEU A 101 -2.87 2.88 2.35
CA LEU A 101 -4.04 3.71 2.61
C LEU A 101 -4.17 4.83 1.58
N LEU A 102 -5.40 5.24 1.33
CA LEU A 102 -5.65 6.49 0.62
C LEU A 102 -5.35 7.69 1.53
N LYS A 103 -4.76 8.76 0.97
CA LYS A 103 -4.48 10.02 1.70
C LYS A 103 -5.71 10.60 2.38
N SER A 104 -6.91 10.37 1.85
CA SER A 104 -8.17 10.78 2.46
C SER A 104 -8.44 10.12 3.83
N ARG A 105 -7.85 8.96 4.12
CA ARG A 105 -8.00 8.27 5.42
C ARG A 105 -7.28 8.97 6.57
N VAL A 106 -6.29 9.79 6.28
CA VAL A 106 -5.57 10.57 7.30
C VAL A 106 -6.50 11.55 8.05
N THR A 107 -7.65 11.89 7.47
CA THR A 107 -8.67 12.75 8.11
C THR A 107 -9.40 12.05 9.27
N ASP A 108 -9.48 10.73 9.26
CA ASP A 108 -9.92 9.95 10.43
C ASP A 108 -8.68 9.62 11.28
N VAL A 109 -8.44 10.49 12.25
CA VAL A 109 -7.23 10.49 13.07
C VAL A 109 -7.08 9.19 13.84
N ASP A 110 -8.15 8.71 14.46
CA ASP A 110 -8.11 7.52 15.31
C ASP A 110 -7.82 6.27 14.47
N GLU A 111 -8.51 6.09 13.33
CA GLU A 111 -8.27 4.99 12.40
C GLU A 111 -6.82 5.03 11.84
N PHE A 112 -6.33 6.23 11.52
CA PHE A 112 -4.97 6.40 11.01
C PHE A 112 -3.91 6.00 12.04
N ILE A 113 -4.07 6.44 13.29
CA ILE A 113 -3.15 6.09 14.39
C ILE A 113 -3.17 4.58 14.67
N GLU A 114 -4.36 3.97 14.76
CA GLU A 114 -4.50 2.51 14.91
C GLU A 114 -3.78 1.75 13.78
N THR A 115 -3.88 2.25 12.56
CA THR A 115 -3.18 1.67 11.40
C THR A 115 -1.67 1.73 11.57
N VAL A 116 -1.13 2.88 11.93
CA VAL A 116 0.32 3.06 12.16
C VAL A 116 0.81 2.13 13.27
N GLU A 117 0.11 2.05 14.39
CA GLU A 117 0.44 1.13 15.49
C GLU A 117 0.41 -0.34 15.05
N ARG A 118 -0.59 -0.73 14.27
CA ARG A 118 -0.74 -2.10 13.78
C ARG A 118 0.42 -2.52 12.91
N ILE A 119 0.87 -1.65 12.01
CA ILE A 119 2.03 -1.90 11.14
C ILE A 119 3.32 -1.95 11.96
N ALA A 120 3.50 -1.04 12.91
CA ALA A 120 4.66 -1.03 13.80
C ALA A 120 4.79 -2.32 14.63
N ARG A 121 3.65 -2.93 15.00
CA ARG A 121 3.60 -4.24 15.71
C ARG A 121 3.73 -5.46 14.79
N GLY A 122 3.96 -5.30 13.51
CA GLY A 122 4.16 -6.39 12.55
C GLY A 122 2.94 -6.76 11.71
N GLY A 123 1.80 -6.11 11.90
CA GLY A 123 0.59 -6.33 11.11
C GLY A 123 0.65 -5.69 9.74
N SER A 124 -0.33 -6.03 8.90
CA SER A 124 -0.53 -5.38 7.59
C SER A 124 -1.94 -4.78 7.53
N VAL A 125 -2.07 -3.68 6.79
CA VAL A 125 -3.33 -2.96 6.61
C VAL A 125 -3.52 -2.59 5.15
N VAL A 126 -4.72 -2.82 4.64
CA VAL A 126 -5.08 -2.48 3.26
C VAL A 126 -6.34 -1.64 3.27
N ASP A 127 -6.34 -0.53 2.54
CA ASP A 127 -7.52 0.32 2.40
C ASP A 127 -8.70 -0.50 1.86
N PRO A 128 -9.89 -0.43 2.48
CA PRO A 128 -11.08 -1.15 2.01
C PRO A 128 -11.45 -0.86 0.56
N VAL A 129 -11.24 0.37 0.08
CA VAL A 129 -11.51 0.72 -1.32
C VAL A 129 -10.58 -0.05 -2.26
N LEU A 130 -9.30 -0.18 -1.91
CA LEU A 130 -8.36 -0.98 -2.67
C LEU A 130 -8.77 -2.46 -2.70
N VAL A 131 -9.23 -3.02 -1.58
CA VAL A 131 -9.72 -4.40 -1.53
C VAL A 131 -10.89 -4.60 -2.49
N MET A 132 -11.83 -3.65 -2.56
CA MET A 132 -12.96 -3.70 -3.51
C MET A 132 -12.50 -3.67 -4.96
N GLU A 133 -11.54 -2.82 -5.29
CA GLU A 133 -10.96 -2.74 -6.64
C GLU A 133 -10.21 -4.03 -7.03
N LEU A 134 -9.43 -4.61 -6.10
CA LEU A 134 -8.75 -5.89 -6.30
C LEU A 134 -9.73 -7.02 -6.62
N VAL A 135 -10.84 -7.09 -5.89
CA VAL A 135 -11.90 -8.09 -6.13
C VAL A 135 -12.58 -7.86 -7.48
N SER A 136 -12.83 -6.60 -7.86
CA SER A 136 -13.46 -6.25 -9.13
C SER A 136 -12.53 -6.56 -10.31
N ALA A 137 -11.27 -6.18 -10.23
CA ALA A 137 -10.27 -6.46 -11.27
C ALA A 137 -10.08 -7.98 -11.49
N ARG A 138 -10.16 -8.77 -10.42
CA ARG A 138 -10.10 -10.23 -10.51
C ARG A 138 -11.31 -10.81 -11.26
N ARG A 139 -12.50 -10.23 -11.05
CA ARG A 139 -13.72 -10.67 -11.76
C ARG A 139 -13.68 -10.32 -13.24
N GLU A 140 -13.15 -9.15 -13.60
CA GLU A 140 -13.01 -8.73 -15.01
C GLU A 140 -11.98 -9.57 -15.78
N ASN A 141 -10.95 -10.06 -15.11
CA ASN A 141 -9.92 -10.94 -15.67
C ASN A 141 -10.28 -12.44 -15.55
N ASP A 142 -11.46 -12.80 -15.07
CA ASP A 142 -11.91 -14.19 -15.04
C ASP A 142 -12.31 -14.63 -16.46
N PRO A 143 -11.58 -15.56 -17.11
CA PRO A 143 -11.92 -16.05 -18.43
C PRO A 143 -13.35 -16.62 -18.51
N LEU A 144 -13.89 -17.06 -17.39
CA LEU A 144 -15.25 -17.58 -17.28
C LEU A 144 -16.31 -16.47 -17.26
N ALA A 145 -15.91 -15.25 -16.89
CA ALA A 145 -16.83 -14.09 -16.93
C ALA A 145 -17.23 -13.69 -18.34
N LEU A 146 -16.39 -13.99 -19.33
CA LEU A 146 -16.65 -13.74 -20.75
C LEU A 146 -17.59 -14.77 -21.41
N LEU A 147 -17.85 -15.87 -20.70
CA LEU A 147 -18.71 -16.93 -21.21
C LEU A 147 -20.18 -16.60 -21.01
N THR A 148 -20.96 -16.84 -22.06
CA THR A 148 -22.43 -16.86 -21.98
C THR A 148 -22.90 -17.94 -21.01
N SER A 149 -24.12 -17.82 -20.50
CA SER A 149 -24.70 -18.82 -19.58
C SER A 149 -24.65 -20.24 -20.19
N ARG A 150 -24.80 -20.35 -21.51
CA ARG A 150 -24.75 -21.66 -22.20
C ARG A 150 -23.34 -22.24 -22.29
N GLU A 151 -22.33 -21.41 -22.56
CA GLU A 151 -20.94 -21.86 -22.59
C GLU A 151 -20.44 -22.28 -21.21
N ARG A 152 -20.90 -21.59 -20.17
CA ARG A 152 -20.60 -21.95 -18.77
C ARG A 152 -21.24 -23.28 -18.37
N GLU A 153 -22.48 -23.52 -18.80
CA GLU A 153 -23.18 -24.80 -18.60
C GLU A 153 -22.44 -25.96 -19.30
N VAL A 154 -22.00 -25.76 -20.54
CA VAL A 154 -21.20 -26.73 -21.30
C VAL A 154 -19.89 -27.06 -20.58
N LEU A 155 -19.15 -26.04 -20.12
CA LEU A 155 -17.91 -26.24 -19.37
C LEU A 155 -18.14 -26.99 -18.07
N THR A 156 -19.23 -26.70 -17.35
CA THR A 156 -19.59 -27.43 -16.12
C THR A 156 -19.82 -28.90 -16.42
N LEU A 157 -20.59 -29.22 -17.46
CA LEU A 157 -20.84 -30.60 -17.86
C LEU A 157 -19.55 -31.35 -18.30
N MET A 158 -18.64 -30.63 -18.98
CA MET A 158 -17.32 -31.20 -19.34
C MET A 158 -16.48 -31.48 -18.10
N ALA A 159 -16.47 -30.58 -17.13
CA ALA A 159 -15.73 -30.74 -15.88
C ALA A 159 -16.27 -31.93 -15.04
N GLU A 160 -17.57 -32.19 -15.13
CA GLU A 160 -18.22 -33.35 -14.51
C GLU A 160 -18.00 -34.68 -15.27
N GLY A 161 -17.19 -34.65 -16.35
CA GLY A 161 -16.90 -35.84 -17.16
C GLY A 161 -18.08 -36.32 -18.05
N ARG A 162 -19.08 -35.48 -18.26
CA ARG A 162 -20.23 -35.78 -19.14
C ARG A 162 -19.89 -35.40 -20.57
N SER A 163 -19.95 -36.38 -21.45
CA SER A 163 -19.79 -36.19 -22.89
C SER A 163 -20.97 -35.40 -23.46
N ASN A 164 -20.70 -34.49 -24.38
CA ASN A 164 -21.76 -33.92 -25.22
C ASN A 164 -22.36 -35.02 -26.07
N ALA A 165 -23.58 -35.41 -25.76
CA ALA A 165 -24.39 -36.25 -26.63
C ALA A 165 -25.06 -35.37 -27.71
#